data_956fb7a0d0660bc6eae636c6a09e63d6
#
_entry.id   956fb7a0d0660bc6eae636c6a09e63d6
#
_cell.length_a   1.000
_cell.length_b   1.000
_cell.length_c   1.000
_cell.angle_alpha   90.00
_cell.angle_beta   90.00
_cell.angle_gamma   90.00
#
_symmetry.space_group_name_H-M   'P 1'
#
loop_
_entity.id
_entity.type
_entity.pdbx_description
1 polymer ?
#
loop_
_entity_poly.entity_id
_entity_poly.type
_entity_poly.pdbx_seq_one_letter_code
_entity_poly.pdbx_strand_id
1 'polypeptide(L)'
;SRVKKAVVTYRIVPNTPYRIHNYSMDLSDPKIDSIAKLKPPHRSVLASAFRTYSDDYTSLIKDSALFDRDVLDKERQRITTLLRRRGYYAFNRDYLSYIADSSLNRNIVDLDMLLKPYRLQKPDGTVVDTLHRQYYIKDVSIVTDYDPLTLEENNAMPYDTVRTDGIDILYGKNGRSIRPGVLRKSNYIMPGRLYNERTVEQTYSSFATLRALRNVNIRFSEVEENDTMKLNCTILTSPAKLQGFGVDLEGTNSAGDFGFASSLSYQHRNLFKGSEVFSAKVRGAYEALTGSQSEGNNFWEFGAEASVLFPRFLFPFLHENFRRKIRATTELKVNYSIQTRPEFKRAIVS
;
A
#
# COMPACT_ATOMS: atom_id res chain seq x y z
N SER A 1 -53.25 4.35 -8.32
CA SER A 1 -52.57 5.16 -9.36
C SER A 1 -51.67 4.24 -10.21
N ARG A 2 -52.01 4.07 -11.51
CA ARG A 2 -51.15 3.34 -12.46
C ARG A 2 -49.86 4.16 -12.73
N VAL A 3 -48.75 3.65 -12.30
CA VAL A 3 -47.44 4.22 -12.65
C VAL A 3 -47.25 4.06 -14.16
N LYS A 4 -47.27 5.16 -14.89
CA LYS A 4 -46.95 5.17 -16.33
C LYS A 4 -45.44 4.86 -16.48
N LYS A 5 -45.12 3.69 -17.03
CA LYS A 5 -43.76 3.31 -17.40
C LYS A 5 -43.49 3.76 -18.83
N ALA A 6 -42.41 4.53 -19.04
CA ALA A 6 -41.90 4.86 -20.35
C ALA A 6 -40.65 3.99 -20.62
N VAL A 7 -40.57 3.43 -21.84
CA VAL A 7 -39.36 2.74 -22.31
C VAL A 7 -38.68 3.69 -23.29
N VAL A 8 -37.44 4.06 -22.98
CA VAL A 8 -36.61 4.89 -23.85
C VAL A 8 -35.59 3.97 -24.54
N THR A 9 -35.62 3.91 -25.84
CA THR A 9 -34.67 3.12 -26.64
C THR A 9 -33.68 4.06 -27.30
N TYR A 10 -32.40 3.90 -26.98
CA TYR A 10 -31.31 4.62 -27.65
C TYR A 10 -30.76 3.78 -28.79
N ARG A 11 -30.79 4.32 -30.03
CA ARG A 11 -30.14 3.69 -31.17
C ARG A 11 -28.80 4.37 -31.40
N ILE A 12 -27.73 3.68 -31.10
CA ILE A 12 -26.36 4.16 -31.31
C ILE A 12 -25.85 3.60 -32.63
N VAL A 13 -25.42 4.47 -33.53
CA VAL A 13 -24.76 4.08 -34.79
C VAL A 13 -23.32 4.55 -34.68
N PRO A 14 -22.38 3.67 -34.39
CA PRO A 14 -20.96 4.03 -34.25
C PRO A 14 -20.36 4.34 -35.64
N ASN A 15 -19.48 5.36 -35.67
CA ASN A 15 -18.61 5.59 -36.82
C ASN A 15 -17.47 4.58 -36.87
N THR A 16 -16.80 4.45 -38.03
CA THR A 16 -15.60 3.62 -38.17
C THR A 16 -14.49 4.14 -37.22
N PRO A 17 -13.99 3.32 -36.30
CA PRO A 17 -13.00 3.76 -35.35
C PRO A 17 -11.64 4.02 -36.01
N TYR A 18 -10.90 4.98 -35.50
CA TYR A 18 -9.50 5.21 -35.88
C TYR A 18 -8.59 4.13 -35.34
N ARG A 19 -7.57 3.75 -36.13
CA ARG A 19 -6.50 2.82 -35.75
C ARG A 19 -5.15 3.51 -35.82
N ILE A 20 -4.25 3.09 -34.95
CA ILE A 20 -2.87 3.58 -34.91
C ILE A 20 -2.13 2.93 -36.07
N HIS A 21 -1.62 3.73 -37.01
CA HIS A 21 -0.79 3.25 -38.11
C HIS A 21 0.66 3.14 -37.71
N ASN A 22 1.20 4.21 -37.11
CA ASN A 22 2.56 4.25 -36.62
C ASN A 22 2.59 4.92 -35.24
N TYR A 23 3.45 4.42 -34.33
CA TYR A 23 3.72 5.06 -33.05
C TYR A 23 5.20 5.32 -32.91
N SER A 24 5.56 6.60 -32.82
CA SER A 24 6.92 7.04 -32.57
C SER A 24 7.06 7.65 -31.18
N MET A 25 8.20 7.39 -30.56
CA MET A 25 8.60 7.99 -29.31
C MET A 25 10.04 8.48 -29.46
N ASP A 26 10.18 9.77 -29.64
CA ASP A 26 11.46 10.47 -29.71
C ASP A 26 11.42 11.62 -28.68
N LEU A 27 11.91 11.32 -27.48
CA LEU A 27 11.90 12.27 -26.40
C LEU A 27 13.17 13.13 -26.46
N SER A 28 12.99 14.44 -26.38
CA SER A 28 14.08 15.43 -26.51
C SER A 28 15.21 15.29 -25.47
N ASP A 29 14.99 14.57 -24.36
CA ASP A 29 16.00 14.23 -23.35
C ASP A 29 16.53 12.82 -23.60
N PRO A 30 17.81 12.62 -24.02
CA PRO A 30 18.35 11.30 -24.31
C PRO A 30 18.33 10.32 -23.12
N LYS A 31 18.45 10.83 -21.89
CA LYS A 31 18.37 9.98 -20.68
C LYS A 31 16.96 9.47 -20.47
N ILE A 32 15.98 10.34 -20.59
CA ILE A 32 14.56 9.99 -20.46
C ILE A 32 14.15 9.05 -21.60
N ASP A 33 14.54 9.34 -22.83
CA ASP A 33 14.25 8.50 -23.99
C ASP A 33 14.81 7.07 -23.81
N SER A 34 16.06 6.96 -23.39
CA SER A 34 16.69 5.68 -23.06
C SER A 34 15.92 4.89 -21.98
N ILE A 35 15.44 5.57 -20.94
CA ILE A 35 14.66 4.95 -19.86
C ILE A 35 13.29 4.49 -20.35
N ALA A 36 12.61 5.32 -21.15
CA ALA A 36 11.28 5.01 -21.66
C ALA A 36 11.26 3.79 -22.60
N LYS A 37 12.37 3.59 -23.35
CA LYS A 37 12.60 2.48 -24.30
C LYS A 37 13.25 1.24 -23.68
N LEU A 38 13.49 1.21 -22.36
CA LEU A 38 14.09 0.06 -21.69
C LEU A 38 13.29 -1.22 -21.91
N LYS A 39 14.01 -2.28 -22.27
CA LYS A 39 13.45 -3.63 -22.36
C LYS A 39 13.43 -4.32 -20.99
N PRO A 40 12.47 -5.24 -20.75
CA PRO A 40 12.46 -6.01 -19.51
C PRO A 40 13.76 -6.79 -19.34
N PRO A 41 14.33 -6.85 -18.13
CA PRO A 41 15.52 -7.65 -17.89
C PRO A 41 15.23 -9.13 -18.14
N HIS A 42 16.21 -9.87 -18.66
CA HIS A 42 16.10 -11.32 -18.85
C HIS A 42 15.73 -12.01 -17.53
N ARG A 43 14.67 -12.79 -17.57
CA ARG A 43 14.11 -13.47 -16.38
C ARG A 43 14.70 -14.85 -16.19
N SER A 44 15.10 -15.17 -14.96
CA SER A 44 15.19 -16.56 -14.52
C SER A 44 13.78 -17.11 -14.27
N VAL A 45 13.56 -18.39 -14.55
CA VAL A 45 12.25 -19.09 -14.37
C VAL A 45 11.68 -18.90 -12.96
N LEU A 46 12.55 -18.80 -11.95
CA LEU A 46 12.17 -18.54 -10.55
C LEU A 46 11.61 -17.13 -10.30
N ALA A 47 12.06 -16.13 -11.07
CA ALA A 47 11.55 -14.74 -10.95
C ALA A 47 10.16 -14.56 -11.57
N SER A 48 9.75 -15.47 -12.48
CA SER A 48 8.40 -15.44 -13.08
C SER A 48 7.30 -15.92 -12.13
N ALA A 49 7.63 -16.74 -11.14
CA ALA A 49 6.69 -17.23 -10.12
C ALA A 49 6.29 -16.12 -9.11
N PHE A 50 7.16 -15.11 -8.93
CA PHE A 50 6.88 -13.96 -8.08
C PHE A 50 6.50 -12.76 -8.96
N ARG A 51 5.23 -12.64 -9.27
CA ARG A 51 4.53 -11.67 -10.12
C ARG A 51 4.81 -10.20 -9.73
N THR A 52 5.96 -9.62 -10.08
CA THR A 52 6.23 -8.25 -9.65
C THR A 52 6.83 -7.29 -10.68
N TYR A 53 7.12 -7.69 -11.94
CA TYR A 53 7.93 -6.83 -12.81
C TYR A 53 7.66 -6.86 -14.32
N SER A 54 6.53 -7.34 -14.84
CA SER A 54 6.44 -7.54 -16.29
C SER A 54 5.87 -6.38 -17.11
N ASP A 55 4.98 -5.62 -16.56
CA ASP A 55 4.12 -4.76 -17.38
C ASP A 55 4.68 -3.34 -17.59
N ASP A 56 5.60 -2.89 -16.73
CA ASP A 56 6.13 -1.51 -16.78
C ASP A 56 7.09 -1.24 -17.96
N TYR A 57 7.67 -2.28 -18.57
CA TYR A 57 8.70 -2.13 -19.61
C TYR A 57 8.18 -2.28 -21.04
N THR A 58 6.96 -2.76 -21.24
CA THR A 58 6.39 -2.97 -22.55
C THR A 58 5.41 -1.87 -22.88
N SER A 59 5.57 -1.20 -24.03
CA SER A 59 4.62 -0.20 -24.49
C SER A 59 3.22 -0.80 -24.63
N LEU A 60 2.24 -0.07 -24.14
CA LEU A 60 0.81 -0.42 -24.26
C LEU A 60 0.25 -0.07 -25.64
N ILE A 61 0.90 0.83 -26.34
CA ILE A 61 0.51 1.25 -27.70
C ILE A 61 1.13 0.27 -28.69
N LYS A 62 0.29 -0.28 -29.55
CA LYS A 62 0.69 -1.22 -30.61
C LYS A 62 0.19 -0.74 -31.96
N ASP A 63 0.97 -1.01 -32.99
CA ASP A 63 0.55 -0.75 -34.36
C ASP A 63 -0.74 -1.52 -34.69
N SER A 64 -1.59 -0.93 -35.48
CA SER A 64 -2.91 -1.43 -35.87
C SER A 64 -3.95 -1.57 -34.75
N ALA A 65 -3.59 -1.19 -33.49
CA ALA A 65 -4.54 -1.12 -32.39
C ALA A 65 -5.56 0.02 -32.59
N LEU A 66 -6.66 -0.05 -31.87
CA LEU A 66 -7.62 1.06 -31.82
C LEU A 66 -6.97 2.30 -31.19
N PHE A 67 -7.27 3.46 -31.76
CA PHE A 67 -6.92 4.75 -31.18
C PHE A 67 -7.83 4.97 -29.96
N ASP A 68 -7.32 4.64 -28.78
CA ASP A 68 -8.04 4.69 -27.51
C ASP A 68 -7.33 5.62 -26.54
N ARG A 69 -8.04 6.65 -26.12
CA ARG A 69 -7.53 7.65 -25.17
C ARG A 69 -7.08 7.02 -23.86
N ASP A 70 -7.78 6.01 -23.36
CA ASP A 70 -7.44 5.37 -22.09
C ASP A 70 -6.12 4.60 -22.19
N VAL A 71 -5.83 4.00 -23.34
CA VAL A 71 -4.54 3.33 -23.62
C VAL A 71 -3.42 4.35 -23.67
N LEU A 72 -3.65 5.50 -24.32
CA LEU A 72 -2.67 6.60 -24.39
C LEU A 72 -2.35 7.16 -22.99
N ASP A 73 -3.36 7.38 -22.15
CA ASP A 73 -3.17 7.85 -20.78
C ASP A 73 -2.45 6.81 -19.90
N LYS A 74 -2.75 5.53 -20.05
CA LYS A 74 -2.04 4.44 -19.38
C LYS A 74 -0.57 4.36 -19.80
N GLU A 75 -0.26 4.61 -21.07
CA GLU A 75 1.13 4.65 -21.54
C GLU A 75 1.91 5.82 -20.94
N ARG A 76 1.31 7.02 -20.89
CA ARG A 76 1.89 8.18 -20.19
C ARG A 76 2.17 7.84 -18.73
N GLN A 77 1.21 7.20 -18.05
CA GLN A 77 1.36 6.78 -16.65
C GLN A 77 2.46 5.73 -16.49
N ARG A 78 2.58 4.77 -17.41
CA ARG A 78 3.64 3.75 -17.42
C ARG A 78 5.03 4.39 -17.45
N ILE A 79 5.24 5.31 -18.41
CA ILE A 79 6.52 6.01 -18.57
C ILE A 79 6.80 6.89 -17.34
N THR A 80 5.80 7.61 -16.83
CA THR A 80 5.92 8.40 -15.60
C THR A 80 6.39 7.54 -14.43
N THR A 81 5.78 6.38 -14.23
CA THR A 81 6.16 5.44 -13.16
C THR A 81 7.60 4.93 -13.35
N LEU A 82 8.00 4.59 -14.57
CA LEU A 82 9.37 4.19 -14.87
C LEU A 82 10.39 5.27 -14.51
N LEU A 83 10.12 6.52 -14.88
CA LEU A 83 10.99 7.66 -14.60
C LEU A 83 11.05 7.97 -13.10
N ARG A 84 9.92 7.99 -12.41
CA ARG A 84 9.86 8.21 -10.95
C ARG A 84 10.59 7.11 -10.17
N ARG A 85 10.60 5.89 -10.66
CA ARG A 85 11.43 4.80 -10.10
C ARG A 85 12.91 4.94 -10.37
N ARG A 86 13.32 5.91 -11.23
CA ARG A 86 14.70 6.17 -11.63
C ARG A 86 15.19 7.57 -11.28
N GLY A 87 14.62 8.17 -10.26
CA GLY A 87 15.09 9.41 -9.69
C GLY A 87 14.32 10.66 -10.10
N TYR A 88 13.46 10.61 -11.06
CA TYR A 88 12.73 11.80 -11.53
C TYR A 88 11.53 12.10 -10.64
N TYR A 89 11.80 12.57 -9.42
CA TYR A 89 10.79 12.86 -8.40
C TYR A 89 9.71 13.85 -8.87
N ALA A 90 10.13 14.97 -9.48
CA ALA A 90 9.23 16.02 -9.95
C ALA A 90 8.50 15.67 -11.27
N PHE A 91 8.79 14.52 -11.88
CA PHE A 91 8.19 14.14 -13.13
C PHE A 91 6.72 13.72 -12.95
N ASN A 92 5.84 14.23 -13.80
CA ASN A 92 4.44 13.83 -13.86
C ASN A 92 3.99 13.55 -15.31
N ARG A 93 2.84 12.93 -15.49
CA ARG A 93 2.33 12.53 -16.80
C ARG A 93 2.04 13.70 -17.76
N ASP A 94 1.87 14.92 -17.24
CA ASP A 94 1.50 16.09 -18.05
C ASP A 94 2.68 16.66 -18.85
N TYR A 95 3.90 16.20 -18.53
CA TYR A 95 5.09 16.43 -19.35
C TYR A 95 5.10 15.61 -20.64
N LEU A 96 4.30 14.52 -20.71
CA LEU A 96 4.15 13.71 -21.90
C LEU A 96 2.87 14.12 -22.65
N SER A 97 2.98 14.39 -23.94
CA SER A 97 1.86 14.73 -24.81
C SER A 97 1.96 13.94 -26.10
N TYR A 98 0.85 13.84 -26.84
CA TYR A 98 0.82 13.22 -28.14
C TYR A 98 0.49 14.25 -29.21
N ILE A 99 1.15 14.13 -30.36
CA ILE A 99 0.67 14.67 -31.62
C ILE A 99 0.05 13.52 -32.40
N ALA A 100 -1.17 13.72 -32.89
CA ALA A 100 -1.91 12.73 -33.66
C ALA A 100 -2.15 13.31 -35.04
N ASP A 101 -1.56 12.69 -36.07
CA ASP A 101 -1.78 13.06 -37.46
C ASP A 101 -2.77 12.09 -38.11
N SER A 102 -3.92 12.62 -38.54
CA SER A 102 -4.98 11.88 -39.23
C SER A 102 -5.10 12.25 -40.70
N SER A 103 -4.13 12.96 -41.28
CA SER A 103 -4.17 13.45 -42.66
C SER A 103 -4.21 12.34 -43.74
N LEU A 104 -3.88 11.09 -43.36
CA LEU A 104 -3.89 9.93 -44.25
C LEU A 104 -5.28 9.46 -44.72
N ASN A 105 -6.36 10.09 -44.24
CA ASN A 105 -7.77 9.92 -44.70
C ASN A 105 -8.31 8.47 -44.78
N ARG A 106 -7.78 7.50 -44.00
CA ARG A 106 -8.16 6.08 -44.01
C ARG A 106 -8.64 5.58 -42.66
N ASN A 107 -9.15 6.45 -41.77
CA ASN A 107 -9.42 6.14 -40.36
C ASN A 107 -8.20 5.55 -39.66
N ILE A 108 -7.01 6.04 -40.00
CA ILE A 108 -5.74 5.73 -39.39
C ILE A 108 -5.09 7.01 -38.87
N VAL A 109 -4.24 6.85 -37.87
CA VAL A 109 -3.57 7.97 -37.20
C VAL A 109 -2.10 7.60 -36.91
N ASP A 110 -1.19 8.50 -37.22
CA ASP A 110 0.19 8.45 -36.78
C ASP A 110 0.32 9.22 -35.47
N LEU A 111 1.00 8.63 -34.49
CA LEU A 111 1.16 9.16 -33.15
C LEU A 111 2.62 9.42 -32.84
N ASP A 112 2.93 10.64 -32.45
CA ASP A 112 4.23 11.02 -31.94
C ASP A 112 4.12 11.43 -30.46
N MET A 113 4.87 10.75 -29.59
CA MET A 113 4.96 11.16 -28.18
C MET A 113 6.04 12.20 -28.01
N LEU A 114 5.68 13.31 -27.37
CA LEU A 114 6.56 14.44 -27.10
C LEU A 114 6.80 14.63 -25.61
N LEU A 115 8.00 15.03 -25.25
CA LEU A 115 8.39 15.45 -23.91
C LEU A 115 8.42 16.98 -23.83
N LYS A 116 7.64 17.53 -22.91
CA LYS A 116 7.70 18.97 -22.57
C LYS A 116 8.87 19.22 -21.63
N PRO A 117 9.57 20.36 -21.75
CA PRO A 117 10.66 20.72 -20.84
C PRO A 117 10.16 20.95 -19.42
N TYR A 118 11.05 20.81 -18.45
CA TYR A 118 10.80 21.19 -17.07
C TYR A 118 10.86 22.72 -16.93
N ARG A 119 9.80 23.33 -16.43
CA ARG A 119 9.73 24.78 -16.20
C ARG A 119 10.20 25.11 -14.81
N LEU A 120 11.41 25.66 -14.72
CA LEU A 120 11.98 26.13 -13.47
C LEU A 120 11.62 27.60 -13.25
N GLN A 121 10.88 27.89 -12.18
CA GLN A 121 10.65 29.27 -11.75
C GLN A 121 11.83 29.72 -10.88
N LYS A 122 12.54 30.74 -11.33
CA LYS A 122 13.63 31.34 -10.56
C LYS A 122 13.11 32.28 -9.49
N PRO A 123 13.92 32.62 -8.46
CA PRO A 123 13.53 33.56 -7.40
C PRO A 123 13.16 34.97 -7.93
N ASP A 124 13.66 35.35 -9.09
CA ASP A 124 13.37 36.62 -9.78
C ASP A 124 12.02 36.61 -10.51
N GLY A 125 11.27 35.48 -10.44
CA GLY A 125 9.98 35.30 -11.12
C GLY A 125 10.10 34.86 -12.59
N THR A 126 11.30 34.76 -13.16
CA THR A 126 11.50 34.29 -14.53
C THR A 126 11.31 32.78 -14.61
N VAL A 127 10.67 32.31 -15.71
CA VAL A 127 10.49 30.88 -16.00
C VAL A 127 11.49 30.48 -17.08
N VAL A 128 12.29 29.48 -16.80
CA VAL A 128 13.30 28.94 -17.74
C VAL A 128 13.00 27.47 -18.01
N ASP A 129 12.98 27.12 -19.30
CA ASP A 129 12.85 25.74 -19.73
C ASP A 129 14.18 25.01 -19.53
N THR A 130 14.17 23.91 -18.76
CA THR A 130 15.35 23.12 -18.43
C THR A 130 15.09 21.63 -18.66
N LEU A 131 16.14 20.81 -18.62
CA LEU A 131 16.01 19.36 -18.61
C LEU A 131 15.45 18.88 -17.27
N HIS A 132 14.75 17.75 -17.29
CA HIS A 132 14.27 17.10 -16.08
C HIS A 132 15.46 16.57 -15.27
N ARG A 133 15.47 16.83 -13.96
CA ARG A 133 16.57 16.46 -13.06
C ARG A 133 16.26 15.19 -12.26
N GLN A 134 17.30 14.44 -11.96
CA GLN A 134 17.22 13.33 -11.02
C GLN A 134 17.48 13.82 -9.59
N TYR A 135 16.80 13.23 -8.62
CA TYR A 135 16.85 13.57 -7.20
C TYR A 135 17.50 12.46 -6.39
N TYR A 136 18.33 12.83 -5.43
CA TYR A 136 18.93 11.93 -4.47
C TYR A 136 18.36 12.16 -3.09
N ILE A 137 18.24 11.10 -2.29
CA ILE A 137 17.83 11.23 -0.88
C ILE A 137 19.00 11.79 -0.09
N LYS A 138 18.81 12.94 0.56
CA LYS A 138 19.80 13.56 1.46
C LYS A 138 19.68 12.97 2.84
N ASP A 139 18.60 13.26 3.52
CA ASP A 139 18.34 12.83 4.89
C ASP A 139 17.00 12.10 4.99
N VAL A 140 16.92 11.19 5.96
CA VAL A 140 15.68 10.47 6.28
C VAL A 140 15.41 10.59 7.76
N SER A 141 14.25 11.11 8.11
CA SER A 141 13.78 11.22 9.49
C SER A 141 12.44 10.49 9.66
N ILE A 142 12.26 9.83 10.81
CA ILE A 142 11.02 9.14 11.19
C ILE A 142 10.51 9.77 12.47
N VAL A 143 9.35 10.41 12.42
CA VAL A 143 8.67 11.02 13.57
C VAL A 143 7.58 10.07 14.05
N THR A 144 7.65 9.63 15.33
CA THR A 144 6.78 8.55 15.82
C THR A 144 5.47 9.01 16.46
N ASP A 145 5.43 10.25 16.97
CA ASP A 145 4.29 10.80 17.73
C ASP A 145 3.69 12.02 17.04
N TYR A 146 3.62 11.99 15.71
CA TYR A 146 3.02 13.09 14.94
C TYR A 146 1.52 13.15 15.17
N ASP A 147 1.02 14.33 15.58
CA ASP A 147 -0.41 14.62 15.67
C ASP A 147 -0.80 15.61 14.56
N PRO A 148 -1.62 15.20 13.58
CA PRO A 148 -2.03 16.10 12.50
C PRO A 148 -2.95 17.23 12.96
N LEU A 149 -3.48 17.18 14.18
CA LEU A 149 -4.37 18.20 14.74
C LEU A 149 -3.62 19.29 15.50
N THR A 150 -2.35 19.09 15.83
CA THR A 150 -1.52 20.09 16.49
C THR A 150 -0.74 20.91 15.47
N LEU A 151 -0.45 22.17 15.81
CA LEU A 151 0.41 23.03 15.01
C LEU A 151 1.79 22.39 14.83
N GLU A 152 2.41 22.58 13.67
CA GLU A 152 3.71 21.98 13.33
C GLU A 152 4.80 22.27 14.37
N GLU A 153 4.76 23.44 15.02
CA GLU A 153 5.70 23.82 16.08
C GLU A 153 5.68 22.87 17.29
N ASN A 154 4.51 22.33 17.65
CA ASN A 154 4.39 21.38 18.78
C ASN A 154 4.89 19.95 18.42
N ASN A 155 5.03 19.67 17.14
CA ASN A 155 5.56 18.39 16.64
C ASN A 155 7.08 18.45 16.38
N ALA A 156 7.70 19.63 16.46
CA ALA A 156 9.07 19.88 16.02
C ALA A 156 10.16 19.46 17.01
N MET A 157 9.83 19.33 18.32
CA MET A 157 10.83 18.99 19.34
C MET A 157 10.74 17.51 19.76
N PRO A 158 11.68 16.67 19.31
CA PRO A 158 11.76 15.29 19.79
C PRO A 158 12.25 15.26 21.25
N TYR A 159 11.63 14.39 22.05
CA TYR A 159 12.09 14.12 23.42
C TYR A 159 13.31 13.20 23.44
N ASP A 160 13.44 12.34 22.44
CA ASP A 160 14.54 11.39 22.28
C ASP A 160 14.81 11.13 20.80
N THR A 161 16.07 11.12 20.41
CA THR A 161 16.49 10.89 19.03
C THR A 161 17.45 9.71 18.98
N VAL A 162 17.16 8.76 18.10
CA VAL A 162 18.03 7.59 17.86
C VAL A 162 18.47 7.58 16.41
N ARG A 163 19.78 7.64 16.18
CA ARG A 163 20.35 7.51 14.84
C ARG A 163 20.72 6.06 14.54
N THR A 164 20.20 5.53 13.43
CA THR A 164 20.45 4.15 13.01
C THR A 164 20.60 4.09 11.49
N ASP A 165 21.75 3.63 11.00
CA ASP A 165 22.05 3.51 9.55
C ASP A 165 21.80 4.81 8.75
N GLY A 166 22.15 5.96 9.34
CA GLY A 166 21.96 7.28 8.72
C GLY A 166 20.50 7.79 8.72
N ILE A 167 19.61 7.11 9.44
CA ILE A 167 18.20 7.50 9.62
C ILE A 167 18.03 8.03 11.04
N ASP A 168 17.42 9.20 11.19
CA ASP A 168 17.10 9.81 12.46
C ASP A 168 15.67 9.44 12.88
N ILE A 169 15.54 8.74 14.01
CA ILE A 169 14.25 8.36 14.57
C ILE A 169 13.95 9.30 15.76
N LEU A 170 12.92 10.08 15.60
CA LEU A 170 12.49 11.13 16.51
C LEU A 170 11.29 10.63 17.32
N TYR A 171 11.50 10.40 18.61
CA TYR A 171 10.47 9.98 19.53
C TYR A 171 9.87 11.19 20.26
N GLY A 172 8.54 11.21 20.35
CA GLY A 172 7.81 12.25 21.09
C GLY A 172 7.59 11.90 22.54
N LYS A 173 6.55 12.52 23.15
CA LYS A 173 6.23 12.43 24.59
C LYS A 173 6.04 11.00 25.11
N ASN A 174 5.57 10.09 24.26
CA ASN A 174 5.35 8.69 24.64
C ASN A 174 6.64 7.85 24.68
N GLY A 175 7.80 8.49 24.43
CA GLY A 175 9.10 7.86 24.42
C GLY A 175 9.20 6.77 23.33
N ARG A 176 10.08 5.79 23.54
CA ARG A 176 10.32 4.70 22.59
C ARG A 176 9.17 3.69 22.59
N SER A 177 8.06 4.10 22.00
CA SER A 177 6.86 3.27 21.86
C SER A 177 7.11 2.04 20.96
N ILE A 178 7.90 2.21 19.87
CA ILE A 178 8.31 1.12 18.98
C ILE A 178 9.83 1.04 18.95
N ARG A 179 10.38 -0.17 18.90
CA ARG A 179 11.84 -0.38 18.86
C ARG A 179 12.45 0.23 17.59
N PRO A 180 13.59 0.95 17.67
CA PRO A 180 14.24 1.57 16.51
C PRO A 180 14.50 0.59 15.37
N GLY A 181 14.91 -0.63 15.68
CA GLY A 181 15.16 -1.68 14.68
C GLY A 181 13.92 -2.11 13.89
N VAL A 182 12.71 -1.96 14.44
CA VAL A 182 11.46 -2.25 13.72
C VAL A 182 11.18 -1.14 12.71
N LEU A 183 11.26 0.13 13.12
CA LEU A 183 11.07 1.28 12.25
C LEU A 183 12.11 1.30 11.13
N ARG A 184 13.39 1.06 11.47
CA ARG A 184 14.48 0.96 10.51
C ARG A 184 14.24 -0.14 9.45
N LYS A 185 13.81 -1.32 9.86
CA LYS A 185 13.53 -2.46 8.96
C LYS A 185 12.30 -2.24 8.10
N SER A 186 11.35 -1.44 8.56
CA SER A 186 10.16 -1.08 7.79
C SER A 186 10.42 0.03 6.76
N ASN A 187 11.53 0.74 6.86
CA ASN A 187 11.91 1.79 5.91
C ASN A 187 12.83 1.24 4.81
N TYR A 188 12.49 1.55 3.54
CA TYR A 188 13.26 1.20 2.33
C TYR A 188 13.92 2.42 1.71
N ILE A 189 13.62 3.64 2.17
CA ILE A 189 14.21 4.89 1.70
C ILE A 189 15.53 5.10 2.44
N MET A 190 16.65 5.21 1.71
CA MET A 190 17.99 5.28 2.30
C MET A 190 18.69 6.55 1.87
N PRO A 191 19.37 7.24 2.81
CA PRO A 191 20.23 8.38 2.48
C PRO A 191 21.29 8.03 1.42
N GLY A 192 21.66 9.00 0.57
CA GLY A 192 22.65 8.85 -0.48
C GLY A 192 22.18 8.06 -1.71
N ARG A 193 20.98 7.49 -1.70
CA ARG A 193 20.43 6.76 -2.84
C ARG A 193 19.60 7.65 -3.73
N LEU A 194 19.55 7.27 -5.01
CA LEU A 194 18.65 7.88 -5.98
C LEU A 194 17.19 7.68 -5.53
N TYR A 195 16.36 8.72 -5.67
CA TYR A 195 14.94 8.62 -5.40
C TYR A 195 14.32 7.47 -6.20
N ASN A 196 13.43 6.72 -5.59
CA ASN A 196 12.73 5.63 -6.24
C ASN A 196 11.33 5.50 -5.64
N GLU A 197 10.31 5.82 -6.44
CA GLU A 197 8.90 5.77 -6.01
C GLU A 197 8.50 4.41 -5.42
N ARG A 198 9.05 3.32 -5.96
CA ARG A 198 8.78 1.99 -5.42
C ARG A 198 9.26 1.81 -3.99
N THR A 199 10.41 2.38 -3.62
CA THR A 199 10.88 2.32 -2.22
C THR A 199 9.99 3.13 -1.30
N VAL A 200 9.40 4.20 -1.80
CA VAL A 200 8.39 5.00 -1.07
C VAL A 200 7.11 4.19 -0.84
N GLU A 201 6.57 3.57 -1.88
CA GLU A 201 5.40 2.68 -1.79
C GLU A 201 5.65 1.49 -0.84
N GLN A 202 6.84 0.88 -0.92
CA GLN A 202 7.24 -0.20 -0.04
C GLN A 202 7.34 0.25 1.41
N THR A 203 7.91 1.43 1.66
CA THR A 203 8.00 2.04 2.98
C THR A 203 6.61 2.29 3.53
N TYR A 204 5.77 2.99 2.78
CA TYR A 204 4.39 3.26 3.19
C TYR A 204 3.63 1.96 3.53
N SER A 205 3.67 0.98 2.63
CA SER A 205 3.01 -0.31 2.86
C SER A 205 3.54 -1.05 4.08
N SER A 206 4.86 -1.01 4.31
CA SER A 206 5.49 -1.67 5.45
C SER A 206 5.10 -1.01 6.78
N PHE A 207 5.10 0.31 6.83
CA PHE A 207 4.64 1.05 8.02
C PHE A 207 3.15 0.85 8.28
N ALA A 208 2.32 0.78 7.23
CA ALA A 208 0.88 0.53 7.35
C ALA A 208 0.54 -0.86 7.93
N THR A 209 1.46 -1.82 7.87
CA THR A 209 1.28 -3.13 8.53
C THR A 209 1.53 -3.08 10.04
N LEU A 210 2.21 -2.04 10.52
CA LEU A 210 2.50 -1.87 11.95
C LEU A 210 1.23 -1.44 12.71
N ARG A 211 0.64 -2.36 13.44
CA ARG A 211 -0.64 -2.15 14.16
C ARG A 211 -0.54 -1.16 15.32
N ALA A 212 0.68 -0.87 15.77
CA ALA A 212 0.96 0.17 16.76
C ALA A 212 0.85 1.59 16.18
N LEU A 213 0.77 1.73 14.85
CA LEU A 213 0.62 2.99 14.14
C LEU A 213 -0.79 3.11 13.53
N ARG A 214 -1.35 4.32 13.55
CA ARG A 214 -2.67 4.62 12.97
C ARG A 214 -2.54 5.28 11.60
N ASN A 215 -1.66 6.27 11.49
CA ASN A 215 -1.45 7.03 10.27
C ASN A 215 0.03 7.02 9.90
N VAL A 216 0.28 7.01 8.59
CA VAL A 216 1.62 7.13 8.01
C VAL A 216 1.55 8.15 6.89
N ASN A 217 2.43 9.14 6.91
CA ASN A 217 2.58 10.13 5.85
C ASN A 217 4.06 10.29 5.52
N ILE A 218 4.42 10.27 4.25
CA ILE A 218 5.79 10.45 3.79
C ILE A 218 5.85 11.77 3.03
N ARG A 219 6.62 12.72 3.56
CA ARG A 219 6.83 14.04 2.97
C ARG A 219 8.25 14.17 2.45
N PHE A 220 8.38 14.88 1.36
CA PHE A 220 9.68 15.24 0.80
C PHE A 220 9.77 16.76 0.72
N SER A 221 10.94 17.29 1.09
CA SER A 221 11.31 18.68 0.83
C SER A 221 12.53 18.72 -0.09
N GLU A 222 12.46 19.55 -1.12
CA GLU A 222 13.52 19.69 -2.11
C GLU A 222 14.63 20.60 -1.58
N VAL A 223 15.87 20.21 -1.82
CA VAL A 223 17.08 20.98 -1.48
C VAL A 223 18.02 20.88 -2.66
N GLU A 224 18.51 22.01 -3.14
CA GLU A 224 19.58 22.05 -4.14
C GLU A 224 20.93 22.22 -3.44
N GLU A 225 21.86 21.34 -3.72
CA GLU A 225 23.21 21.34 -3.15
C GLU A 225 24.23 20.94 -4.21
N ASN A 226 25.18 21.83 -4.47
CA ASN A 226 26.22 21.63 -5.50
C ASN A 226 25.63 21.22 -6.87
N ASP A 227 24.65 21.99 -7.36
CA ASP A 227 23.94 21.74 -8.64
C ASP A 227 23.25 20.35 -8.72
N THR A 228 23.10 19.68 -7.59
CA THR A 228 22.41 18.39 -7.48
C THR A 228 21.13 18.54 -6.70
N MET A 229 20.03 18.04 -7.27
CA MET A 229 18.74 18.04 -6.58
C MET A 229 18.70 16.92 -5.54
N LYS A 230 18.40 17.29 -4.30
CA LYS A 230 18.29 16.37 -3.17
C LYS A 230 16.92 16.48 -2.49
N LEU A 231 16.54 15.42 -1.80
CA LEU A 231 15.30 15.32 -1.05
C LEU A 231 15.56 14.99 0.41
N ASN A 232 15.06 15.81 1.31
CA ASN A 232 14.89 15.40 2.70
C ASN A 232 13.56 14.65 2.83
N CYS A 233 13.63 13.44 3.34
CA CYS A 233 12.47 12.56 3.54
C CYS A 233 12.06 12.56 5.01
N THR A 234 10.82 12.96 5.31
CA THR A 234 10.26 12.88 6.66
C THR A 234 9.06 11.93 6.65
N ILE A 235 9.18 10.85 7.42
CA ILE A 235 8.12 9.85 7.63
C ILE A 235 7.41 10.20 8.92
N LEU A 236 6.19 10.70 8.83
CA LEU A 236 5.35 11.09 9.94
C LEU A 236 4.42 9.94 10.30
N THR A 237 4.46 9.50 11.56
CA THR A 237 3.62 8.42 12.04
C THR A 237 2.88 8.81 13.31
N SER A 238 1.60 8.45 13.40
CA SER A 238 0.76 8.69 14.57
C SER A 238 0.54 7.38 15.33
N PRO A 239 0.64 7.38 16.69
CA PRO A 239 0.40 6.17 17.46
C PRO A 239 -1.07 5.73 17.40
N ALA A 240 -1.30 4.42 17.40
CA ALA A 240 -2.63 3.83 17.55
C ALA A 240 -2.97 3.63 19.03
N LYS A 241 -4.25 3.47 19.35
CA LYS A 241 -4.68 2.99 20.66
C LYS A 241 -4.16 1.56 20.84
N LEU A 242 -3.34 1.35 21.89
CA LEU A 242 -2.66 0.07 22.09
C LEU A 242 -3.61 -1.03 22.56
N GLN A 243 -4.62 -0.70 23.35
CA GLN A 243 -5.55 -1.66 23.92
C GLN A 243 -6.95 -1.49 23.33
N GLY A 244 -7.65 -2.59 23.18
CA GLY A 244 -9.04 -2.66 22.76
C GLY A 244 -9.78 -3.78 23.49
N PHE A 245 -11.03 -3.52 23.82
CA PHE A 245 -11.95 -4.49 24.40
C PHE A 245 -13.15 -4.57 23.47
N GLY A 246 -13.71 -5.76 23.31
CA GLY A 246 -14.93 -6.00 22.55
C GLY A 246 -15.85 -6.95 23.31
N VAL A 247 -17.14 -6.68 23.28
CA VAL A 247 -18.17 -7.55 23.79
C VAL A 247 -19.15 -7.82 22.64
N ASP A 248 -19.36 -9.10 22.32
CA ASP A 248 -20.31 -9.51 21.30
C ASP A 248 -21.43 -10.30 21.97
N LEU A 249 -22.66 -10.02 21.60
CA LEU A 249 -23.88 -10.73 22.04
C LEU A 249 -24.57 -11.26 20.79
N GLU A 250 -24.85 -12.55 20.75
CA GLU A 250 -25.48 -13.23 19.62
C GLU A 250 -26.75 -13.98 20.09
N GLY A 251 -27.82 -13.82 19.37
CA GLY A 251 -29.02 -14.67 19.49
C GLY A 251 -29.11 -15.59 18.29
N THR A 252 -29.31 -16.87 18.49
CA THR A 252 -29.46 -17.86 17.42
C THR A 252 -30.81 -18.56 17.47
N ASN A 253 -31.36 -18.93 16.32
CA ASN A 253 -32.52 -19.78 16.18
C ASN A 253 -32.22 -20.81 15.10
N SER A 254 -32.02 -22.04 15.50
CA SER A 254 -31.63 -23.15 14.63
C SER A 254 -32.72 -24.20 14.66
N ALA A 255 -33.52 -24.31 13.59
CA ALA A 255 -34.59 -25.31 13.44
C ALA A 255 -35.65 -25.31 14.61
N GLY A 256 -35.87 -24.15 15.26
CA GLY A 256 -36.77 -24.00 16.40
C GLY A 256 -36.07 -23.99 17.76
N ASP A 257 -34.80 -24.31 17.83
CA ASP A 257 -33.97 -24.22 19.03
C ASP A 257 -33.46 -22.79 19.20
N PHE A 258 -33.70 -22.19 20.36
CA PHE A 258 -33.26 -20.85 20.67
C PHE A 258 -31.93 -20.87 21.44
N GLY A 259 -30.98 -20.12 20.95
CA GLY A 259 -29.67 -20.01 21.55
C GLY A 259 -29.25 -18.58 21.84
N PHE A 260 -28.33 -18.44 22.77
CA PHE A 260 -27.67 -17.20 23.14
C PHE A 260 -26.18 -17.45 23.28
N ALA A 261 -25.40 -16.58 22.69
CA ALA A 261 -23.93 -16.61 22.89
C ALA A 261 -23.41 -15.22 23.26
N SER A 262 -22.36 -15.21 24.07
CA SER A 262 -21.63 -14.00 24.45
C SER A 262 -20.14 -14.23 24.33
N SER A 263 -19.42 -13.21 23.86
CA SER A 263 -17.97 -13.25 23.85
C SER A 263 -17.36 -11.94 24.38
N LEU A 264 -16.26 -12.09 25.08
CA LEU A 264 -15.40 -11.01 25.55
C LEU A 264 -14.06 -11.13 24.86
N SER A 265 -13.60 -10.07 24.19
CA SER A 265 -12.31 -10.02 23.53
C SER A 265 -11.45 -8.89 24.07
N TYR A 266 -10.15 -9.14 24.16
CA TYR A 266 -9.12 -8.19 24.51
C TYR A 266 -8.02 -8.21 23.45
N GLN A 267 -7.52 -7.06 23.08
CA GLN A 267 -6.43 -6.92 22.13
C GLN A 267 -5.39 -5.91 22.65
N HIS A 268 -4.10 -6.28 22.53
CA HIS A 268 -2.97 -5.38 22.77
C HIS A 268 -2.08 -5.32 21.51
N ARG A 269 -1.91 -4.13 20.91
CA ARG A 269 -1.31 -3.93 19.58
C ARG A 269 0.18 -3.64 19.55
N ASN A 270 0.88 -3.81 20.64
CA ASN A 270 2.32 -3.54 20.71
C ASN A 270 2.94 -4.25 21.92
N LEU A 271 2.75 -5.56 22.01
CA LEU A 271 3.05 -6.34 23.20
C LEU A 271 4.53 -6.23 23.62
N PHE A 272 5.45 -6.34 22.65
CA PHE A 272 6.90 -6.30 22.87
C PHE A 272 7.56 -5.08 22.21
N LYS A 273 6.84 -3.99 21.98
CA LYS A 273 7.32 -2.79 21.26
C LYS A 273 7.81 -3.08 19.82
N GLY A 274 7.31 -4.14 19.21
CA GLY A 274 7.58 -4.53 17.83
C GLY A 274 6.35 -4.52 16.95
N SER A 275 5.25 -3.92 17.46
CA SER A 275 3.93 -3.91 16.82
C SER A 275 3.31 -5.30 16.71
N GLU A 276 3.68 -6.21 17.63
CA GLU A 276 3.02 -7.50 17.80
C GLU A 276 1.62 -7.29 18.38
N VAL A 277 0.65 -8.06 17.86
CA VAL A 277 -0.73 -8.00 18.34
C VAL A 277 -1.02 -9.24 19.17
N PHE A 278 -1.26 -9.06 20.45
CA PHE A 278 -1.82 -10.08 21.30
C PHE A 278 -3.35 -9.96 21.27
N SER A 279 -4.05 -11.06 21.09
CA SER A 279 -5.51 -11.15 21.16
C SER A 279 -5.90 -12.30 22.07
N ALA A 280 -6.86 -12.05 22.96
CA ALA A 280 -7.49 -13.06 23.79
C ALA A 280 -9.01 -12.93 23.65
N LYS A 281 -9.70 -14.07 23.48
CA LYS A 281 -11.15 -14.12 23.37
C LYS A 281 -11.69 -15.27 24.22
N VAL A 282 -12.74 -14.99 24.97
CA VAL A 282 -13.52 -16.00 25.70
C VAL A 282 -14.94 -15.95 25.18
N ARG A 283 -15.53 -17.11 24.90
CA ARG A 283 -16.89 -17.25 24.40
C ARG A 283 -17.66 -18.26 25.23
N GLY A 284 -18.91 -17.94 25.58
CA GLY A 284 -19.88 -18.85 26.13
C GLY A 284 -21.12 -18.89 25.24
N ALA A 285 -21.66 -20.08 24.98
CA ALA A 285 -22.90 -20.23 24.25
C ALA A 285 -23.83 -21.24 24.96
N TYR A 286 -25.13 -20.98 24.89
CA TYR A 286 -26.19 -21.83 25.39
C TYR A 286 -27.27 -21.93 24.33
N GLU A 287 -27.83 -23.14 24.14
CA GLU A 287 -28.93 -23.40 23.21
C GLU A 287 -29.94 -24.34 23.89
N ALA A 288 -31.17 -23.91 23.92
CA ALA A 288 -32.28 -24.72 24.43
C ALA A 288 -32.82 -25.62 23.33
N LEU A 289 -32.65 -26.93 23.50
CA LEU A 289 -33.08 -27.93 22.50
C LEU A 289 -34.56 -28.29 22.71
N THR A 290 -35.36 -28.25 21.63
CA THR A 290 -36.84 -28.44 21.67
C THR A 290 -37.30 -29.81 21.18
N GLY A 291 -36.46 -30.86 21.19
CA GLY A 291 -36.79 -32.21 20.73
C GLY A 291 -37.39 -33.12 21.82
N SER A 292 -38.24 -34.09 21.44
CA SER A 292 -38.89 -35.03 22.36
C SER A 292 -37.94 -36.00 23.10
N GLN A 293 -36.67 -36.06 22.74
CA GLN A 293 -35.62 -36.85 23.41
C GLN A 293 -34.65 -35.99 24.25
N SER A 294 -34.89 -34.68 24.33
CA SER A 294 -33.99 -33.72 24.95
C SER A 294 -34.48 -33.15 26.28
N GLU A 295 -35.44 -33.82 26.96
CA GLU A 295 -35.94 -33.36 28.29
C GLU A 295 -34.77 -33.17 29.27
N GLY A 296 -34.41 -31.89 29.52
CA GLY A 296 -33.43 -31.48 30.49
C GLY A 296 -31.95 -31.38 30.03
N ASN A 297 -31.66 -31.72 28.79
CA ASN A 297 -30.30 -31.66 28.27
C ASN A 297 -30.14 -30.57 27.20
N ASN A 298 -29.56 -29.43 27.56
CA ASN A 298 -29.31 -28.32 26.68
C ASN A 298 -27.88 -28.31 26.15
N PHE A 299 -27.64 -27.59 25.07
CA PHE A 299 -26.28 -27.40 24.55
C PHE A 299 -25.58 -26.29 25.32
N TRP A 300 -24.32 -26.56 25.72
CA TRP A 300 -23.40 -25.61 26.30
C TRP A 300 -22.08 -25.64 25.55
N GLU A 301 -21.56 -24.47 25.23
CA GLU A 301 -20.24 -24.31 24.71
C GLU A 301 -19.47 -23.25 25.48
N PHE A 302 -18.22 -23.57 25.82
CA PHE A 302 -17.26 -22.62 26.35
C PHE A 302 -16.00 -22.71 25.54
N GLY A 303 -15.52 -21.54 25.05
CA GLY A 303 -14.29 -21.44 24.26
C GLY A 303 -13.37 -20.35 24.82
N ALA A 304 -12.10 -20.61 24.78
CA ALA A 304 -11.04 -19.64 25.06
C ALA A 304 -10.00 -19.69 23.93
N GLU A 305 -9.60 -18.54 23.44
CA GLU A 305 -8.66 -18.35 22.37
C GLU A 305 -7.62 -17.33 22.77
N ALA A 306 -6.34 -17.61 22.49
CA ALA A 306 -5.26 -16.65 22.61
C ALA A 306 -4.38 -16.71 21.36
N SER A 307 -4.00 -15.55 20.83
CA SER A 307 -3.09 -15.48 19.69
C SER A 307 -2.09 -14.32 19.80
N VAL A 308 -0.93 -14.50 19.19
CA VAL A 308 0.06 -13.44 19.00
C VAL A 308 0.40 -13.36 17.52
N LEU A 309 0.08 -12.24 16.91
CA LEU A 309 0.39 -11.92 15.51
C LEU A 309 1.66 -11.05 15.48
N PHE A 310 2.67 -11.54 14.78
CA PHE A 310 3.90 -10.80 14.49
C PHE A 310 3.80 -10.15 13.10
N PRO A 311 4.10 -8.85 12.95
CA PRO A 311 4.00 -8.13 11.67
C PRO A 311 5.13 -8.53 10.68
N ARG A 312 5.82 -9.62 10.94
CA ARG A 312 6.94 -10.13 10.14
C ARG A 312 6.97 -11.66 10.14
N PHE A 313 7.60 -12.22 9.12
CA PHE A 313 7.84 -13.66 9.07
C PHE A 313 8.98 -14.06 10.02
N LEU A 314 8.69 -14.95 10.96
CA LEU A 314 9.61 -15.33 12.06
C LEU A 314 10.51 -16.53 11.75
N PHE A 315 10.51 -17.04 10.52
CA PHE A 315 11.33 -18.22 10.22
C PHE A 315 12.83 -17.90 10.33
N PRO A 316 13.59 -18.58 11.23
CA PRO A 316 14.94 -18.15 11.61
C PRO A 316 15.99 -18.37 10.53
N PHE A 317 15.80 -19.37 9.64
CA PHE A 317 16.78 -19.78 8.65
C PHE A 317 16.74 -19.01 7.33
N LEU A 318 15.86 -18.01 7.19
CA LEU A 318 15.76 -17.20 5.99
C LEU A 318 16.62 -15.93 6.09
N HIS A 319 17.41 -15.69 5.04
CA HIS A 319 18.22 -14.49 4.91
C HIS A 319 17.34 -13.23 4.97
N GLU A 320 17.84 -12.15 5.58
CA GLU A 320 17.08 -10.92 5.82
C GLU A 320 16.54 -10.29 4.52
N ASN A 321 17.34 -10.32 3.44
CA ASN A 321 16.91 -9.81 2.13
C ASN A 321 15.70 -10.56 1.56
N PHE A 322 15.59 -11.86 1.83
CA PHE A 322 14.45 -12.67 1.40
C PHE A 322 13.22 -12.38 2.27
N ARG A 323 13.38 -12.25 3.60
CA ARG A 323 12.30 -11.86 4.52
C ARG A 323 11.71 -10.49 4.18
N ARG A 324 12.54 -9.53 3.74
CA ARG A 324 12.07 -8.20 3.29
C ARG A 324 11.26 -8.24 2.00
N LYS A 325 11.47 -9.24 1.13
CA LYS A 325 10.70 -9.43 -0.10
C LYS A 325 9.34 -10.11 0.15
N ILE A 326 9.27 -10.98 1.16
CA ILE A 326 8.04 -11.66 1.55
C ILE A 326 7.30 -10.79 2.57
N ARG A 327 6.15 -10.26 2.20
CA ARG A 327 5.25 -9.51 3.09
C ARG A 327 4.36 -10.48 3.88
N ALA A 328 5.00 -11.41 4.60
CA ALA A 328 4.30 -12.41 5.38
C ALA A 328 4.31 -12.03 6.87
N THR A 329 3.22 -12.33 7.54
CA THR A 329 3.06 -12.26 8.99
C THR A 329 3.13 -13.66 9.58
N THR A 330 3.44 -13.77 10.86
CA THR A 330 3.39 -15.04 11.60
C THR A 330 2.39 -14.91 12.74
N GLU A 331 1.42 -15.81 12.79
CA GLU A 331 0.48 -15.90 13.89
C GLU A 331 0.69 -17.21 14.65
N LEU A 332 0.79 -17.10 15.97
CA LEU A 332 0.77 -18.21 16.89
C LEU A 332 -0.57 -18.14 17.61
N LYS A 333 -1.37 -19.20 17.48
CA LYS A 333 -2.73 -19.25 18.03
C LYS A 333 -2.92 -20.54 18.81
N VAL A 334 -3.55 -20.44 19.97
CA VAL A 334 -4.02 -21.55 20.78
C VAL A 334 -5.51 -21.36 21.01
N ASN A 335 -6.25 -22.40 20.73
CA ASN A 335 -7.70 -22.42 20.96
C ASN A 335 -8.08 -23.64 21.83
N TYR A 336 -8.96 -23.41 22.79
CA TYR A 336 -9.56 -24.44 23.63
C TYR A 336 -11.05 -24.28 23.60
N SER A 337 -11.81 -25.35 23.29
CA SER A 337 -13.26 -25.34 23.37
C SER A 337 -13.81 -26.63 23.99
N ILE A 338 -14.80 -26.48 24.84
CA ILE A 338 -15.61 -27.57 25.40
C ILE A 338 -17.03 -27.38 24.92
N GLN A 339 -17.58 -28.45 24.34
CA GLN A 339 -18.95 -28.55 23.93
C GLN A 339 -19.62 -29.68 24.67
N THR A 340 -20.78 -29.40 25.27
CA THR A 340 -21.62 -30.39 25.93
C THR A 340 -22.96 -30.40 25.22
N ARG A 341 -23.31 -31.54 24.63
CA ARG A 341 -24.61 -31.84 24.03
C ARG A 341 -25.23 -33.07 24.73
N PRO A 342 -26.51 -33.32 24.59
CA PRO A 342 -27.14 -34.52 25.15
C PRO A 342 -26.41 -35.80 24.73
N GLU A 343 -25.95 -35.87 23.47
CA GLU A 343 -25.37 -37.07 22.87
C GLU A 343 -23.87 -37.22 23.17
N PHE A 344 -23.14 -36.13 23.45
CA PHE A 344 -21.70 -36.19 23.68
C PHE A 344 -21.14 -34.99 24.44
N LYS A 345 -19.98 -35.21 25.04
CA LYS A 345 -19.07 -34.17 25.54
C LYS A 345 -17.80 -34.19 24.73
N ARG A 346 -17.39 -33.03 24.20
CA ARG A 346 -16.19 -32.90 23.38
C ARG A 346 -15.33 -31.77 23.88
N ALA A 347 -14.05 -32.03 24.09
CA ALA A 347 -13.02 -31.01 24.33
C ALA A 347 -12.05 -31.01 23.14
N ILE A 348 -11.74 -29.82 22.62
CA ILE A 348 -10.84 -29.62 21.50
C ILE A 348 -9.77 -28.64 21.92
N VAL A 349 -8.50 -29.01 21.66
CA VAL A 349 -7.34 -28.13 21.72
C VAL A 349 -6.73 -28.05 20.33
N SER A 350 -6.48 -26.86 19.83
CA SER A 350 -5.86 -26.66 18.53
C SER A 350 -4.89 -25.49 18.56
#